data_b61184532384b5ec8fc5216a518889b7
#
_entry.id   b61184532384b5ec8fc5216a518889b7
#
_cell.length_a   1.000
_cell.length_b   1.000
_cell.length_c   1.000
_cell.angle_alpha   90.00
_cell.angle_beta   90.00
_cell.angle_gamma   90.00
#
_symmetry.space_group_name_H-M   'P 1'
#
loop_
_entity.id
_entity.type
_entity.pdbx_description
1 polymer ?
#
loop_
_entity_poly.entity_id
_entity_poly.type
_entity_poly.pdbx_seq_one_letter_code
_entity_poly.pdbx_strand_id
1 'polypeptide(L)'
;MNPLEITDFSKFKTGLKPLFEVLKNASDEGKLNDLITKDETFTRVDVETVAAINLFVGTDIKYDEKEEVVNMCKAWDDHKKRGIQEGIQQGIQQGIQQGMQQGRCLEVYSLVQDGILEPEVGAKRVSMSLDDFADAMQKAGYKIPELV
;
A
#
# COMPACT_ATOMS: atom_id res chain seq x y z
N MET A 1 -20.33 12.99 -22.83
CA MET A 1 -21.26 12.07 -22.14
C MET A 1 -20.66 11.76 -20.78
N ASN A 2 -21.37 11.98 -19.69
CA ASN A 2 -20.87 11.70 -18.34
C ASN A 2 -21.23 10.24 -17.98
N PRO A 3 -20.25 9.34 -17.76
CA PRO A 3 -20.51 7.93 -17.44
C PRO A 3 -21.30 7.74 -16.13
N LEU A 4 -21.24 8.70 -15.21
CA LEU A 4 -21.95 8.63 -13.93
C LEU A 4 -23.46 8.80 -14.06
N GLU A 5 -23.94 9.39 -15.17
CA GLU A 5 -25.36 9.62 -15.47
C GLU A 5 -25.99 8.50 -16.28
N ILE A 6 -25.18 7.56 -16.78
CA ILE A 6 -25.68 6.43 -17.57
C ILE A 6 -26.28 5.39 -16.62
N THR A 7 -27.56 5.08 -16.81
CA THR A 7 -28.30 4.08 -16.02
C THR A 7 -28.46 2.74 -16.74
N ASP A 8 -28.40 2.74 -18.07
CA ASP A 8 -28.55 1.57 -18.91
C ASP A 8 -27.38 1.43 -19.89
N PHE A 9 -26.52 0.44 -19.65
CA PHE A 9 -25.36 0.11 -20.48
C PHE A 9 -25.66 -0.93 -21.55
N SER A 10 -26.86 -1.52 -21.58
CA SER A 10 -27.23 -2.58 -22.53
C SER A 10 -27.22 -2.14 -24.00
N LYS A 11 -27.31 -0.83 -24.22
CA LYS A 11 -27.25 -0.21 -25.55
C LYS A 11 -25.85 -0.18 -26.15
N PHE A 12 -24.82 -0.33 -25.34
CA PHE A 12 -23.43 -0.35 -25.82
C PHE A 12 -23.03 -1.78 -26.17
N LYS A 13 -22.78 -2.02 -27.46
CA LYS A 13 -22.40 -3.36 -27.99
C LYS A 13 -20.89 -3.52 -28.21
N THR A 14 -20.09 -2.54 -27.81
CA THR A 14 -18.65 -2.47 -28.03
C THR A 14 -17.90 -2.44 -26.69
N GLY A 15 -16.58 -2.34 -26.72
CA GLY A 15 -15.74 -2.14 -25.54
C GLY A 15 -16.09 -0.92 -24.69
N LEU A 16 -16.94 -0.01 -25.15
CA LEU A 16 -17.43 1.13 -24.36
C LEU A 16 -18.29 0.72 -23.16
N LYS A 17 -19.05 -0.40 -23.28
CA LYS A 17 -19.86 -0.89 -22.15
C LYS A 17 -19.00 -1.19 -20.93
N PRO A 18 -18.02 -2.11 -20.96
CA PRO A 18 -17.20 -2.42 -19.82
C PRO A 18 -16.39 -1.20 -19.33
N LEU A 19 -15.90 -0.35 -20.24
CA LEU A 19 -15.20 0.88 -19.86
C LEU A 19 -16.08 1.80 -19.00
N PHE A 20 -17.30 2.11 -19.44
CA PHE A 20 -18.19 3.00 -18.70
C PHE A 20 -18.71 2.40 -17.40
N GLU A 21 -18.95 1.09 -17.35
CA GLU A 21 -19.34 0.39 -16.12
C GLU A 21 -18.22 0.45 -15.06
N VAL A 22 -16.97 0.26 -15.47
CA VAL A 22 -15.81 0.40 -14.59
C VAL A 22 -15.66 1.85 -14.12
N LEU A 23 -15.72 2.82 -15.02
CA LEU A 23 -15.62 4.24 -14.66
C LEU A 23 -16.71 4.68 -13.67
N LYS A 24 -17.94 4.20 -13.85
CA LYS A 24 -19.05 4.50 -12.94
C LYS A 24 -18.81 3.98 -11.53
N ASN A 25 -18.16 2.83 -11.39
CA ASN A 25 -17.94 2.17 -10.12
C ASN A 25 -16.50 2.38 -9.57
N ALA A 26 -15.67 3.15 -10.27
CA ALA A 26 -14.24 3.31 -9.93
C ALA A 26 -13.97 3.87 -8.52
N SER A 27 -14.91 4.61 -7.95
CA SER A 27 -14.81 5.17 -6.59
C SER A 27 -15.23 4.20 -5.48
N ASP A 28 -15.79 3.04 -5.82
CA ASP A 28 -16.28 2.03 -4.88
C ASP A 28 -15.64 0.67 -5.22
N GLU A 29 -14.59 0.34 -4.48
CA GLU A 29 -13.80 -0.88 -4.72
C GLU A 29 -14.65 -2.16 -4.60
N GLY A 30 -15.60 -2.21 -3.68
CA GLY A 30 -16.49 -3.35 -3.50
C GLY A 30 -17.40 -3.57 -4.71
N LYS A 31 -18.02 -2.51 -5.21
CA LYS A 31 -18.87 -2.54 -6.41
C LYS A 31 -18.06 -2.86 -7.66
N LEU A 32 -16.88 -2.28 -7.77
CA LEU A 32 -15.97 -2.54 -8.90
C LEU A 32 -15.53 -4.00 -8.93
N ASN A 33 -15.15 -4.54 -7.77
CA ASN A 33 -14.78 -5.95 -7.65
C ASN A 33 -15.95 -6.88 -8.01
N ASP A 34 -17.14 -6.63 -7.51
CA ASP A 34 -18.33 -7.40 -7.81
C ASP A 34 -18.70 -7.33 -9.30
N LEU A 35 -18.61 -6.15 -9.90
CA LEU A 35 -18.85 -5.95 -11.32
C LEU A 35 -17.90 -6.81 -12.17
N ILE A 36 -16.60 -6.68 -11.95
CA ILE A 36 -15.59 -7.35 -12.77
C ILE A 36 -15.62 -8.88 -12.58
N THR A 37 -15.92 -9.36 -11.36
CA THR A 37 -15.90 -10.81 -11.05
C THR A 37 -17.19 -11.54 -11.38
N LYS A 38 -18.33 -10.86 -11.39
CA LYS A 38 -19.65 -11.47 -11.57
C LYS A 38 -20.26 -11.28 -12.95
N ASP A 39 -19.88 -10.24 -13.69
CA ASP A 39 -20.40 -9.98 -15.02
C ASP A 39 -19.55 -10.70 -16.09
N GLU A 40 -20.18 -11.59 -16.83
CA GLU A 40 -19.56 -12.38 -17.90
C GLU A 40 -18.93 -11.52 -19.01
N THR A 41 -19.38 -10.27 -19.18
CA THR A 41 -18.80 -9.33 -20.15
C THR A 41 -17.31 -9.14 -19.92
N PHE A 42 -16.84 -9.21 -18.66
CA PHE A 42 -15.44 -9.05 -18.29
C PHE A 42 -14.56 -10.28 -18.51
N THR A 43 -15.14 -11.41 -18.92
CA THR A 43 -14.36 -12.60 -19.29
C THR A 43 -13.64 -12.43 -20.62
N ARG A 44 -14.11 -11.52 -21.48
CA ARG A 44 -13.54 -11.24 -22.81
C ARG A 44 -13.62 -9.74 -23.12
N VAL A 45 -12.66 -8.99 -22.64
CA VAL A 45 -12.52 -7.55 -22.90
C VAL A 45 -11.40 -7.32 -23.89
N ASP A 46 -11.61 -6.47 -24.89
CA ASP A 46 -10.56 -6.14 -25.85
C ASP A 46 -9.40 -5.38 -25.18
N VAL A 47 -8.20 -5.54 -25.70
CA VAL A 47 -6.95 -5.00 -25.14
C VAL A 47 -7.01 -3.47 -25.05
N GLU A 48 -7.58 -2.79 -26.06
CA GLU A 48 -7.71 -1.34 -26.07
C GLU A 48 -8.61 -0.85 -24.94
N THR A 49 -9.69 -1.58 -24.63
CA THR A 49 -10.58 -1.27 -23.51
C THR A 49 -9.85 -1.44 -22.16
N VAL A 50 -9.05 -2.49 -21.98
CA VAL A 50 -8.25 -2.68 -20.77
C VAL A 50 -7.20 -1.58 -20.62
N ALA A 51 -6.54 -1.20 -21.72
CA ALA A 51 -5.60 -0.09 -21.73
C ALA A 51 -6.29 1.24 -21.34
N ALA A 52 -7.49 1.50 -21.83
CA ALA A 52 -8.28 2.67 -21.47
C ALA A 52 -8.68 2.65 -19.99
N ILE A 53 -9.08 1.49 -19.44
CA ILE A 53 -9.39 1.34 -18.01
C ILE A 53 -8.14 1.66 -17.16
N ASN A 54 -6.99 1.10 -17.51
CA ASN A 54 -5.73 1.40 -16.83
C ASN A 54 -5.43 2.91 -16.81
N LEU A 55 -5.61 3.58 -17.95
CA LEU A 55 -5.36 5.00 -18.09
C LEU A 55 -6.32 5.87 -17.27
N PHE A 56 -7.62 5.60 -17.36
CA PHE A 56 -8.65 6.47 -16.76
C PHE A 56 -8.91 6.18 -15.28
N VAL A 57 -8.75 4.93 -14.85
CA VAL A 57 -8.97 4.51 -13.46
C VAL A 57 -7.66 4.52 -12.66
N GLY A 58 -6.52 4.54 -13.34
CA GLY A 58 -5.21 4.51 -12.70
C GLY A 58 -4.83 3.11 -12.18
N THR A 59 -5.38 2.05 -12.81
CA THR A 59 -5.01 0.67 -12.50
C THR A 59 -3.77 0.24 -13.28
N ASP A 60 -3.12 -0.83 -12.86
CA ASP A 60 -1.99 -1.47 -13.55
C ASP A 60 -2.29 -2.95 -13.81
N ILE A 61 -3.43 -3.18 -14.47
CA ILE A 61 -3.84 -4.52 -14.88
C ILE A 61 -2.90 -4.98 -16.00
N LYS A 62 -2.16 -6.06 -15.74
CA LYS A 62 -1.23 -6.64 -16.70
C LYS A 62 -1.97 -7.60 -17.66
N TYR A 63 -1.60 -7.56 -18.93
CA TYR A 63 -2.12 -8.41 -19.97
C TYR A 63 -1.04 -8.60 -21.06
N ASP A 64 -1.20 -9.63 -21.91
CA ASP A 64 -0.33 -9.83 -23.06
C ASP A 64 -0.83 -8.96 -24.22
N GLU A 65 0.00 -8.03 -24.67
CA GLU A 65 -0.31 -7.13 -25.79
C GLU A 65 -0.46 -7.85 -27.13
N LYS A 66 -0.07 -9.13 -27.20
CA LYS A 66 -0.22 -9.96 -28.41
C LYS A 66 -1.61 -10.62 -28.49
N GLU A 67 -2.36 -10.62 -27.40
CA GLU A 67 -3.73 -11.11 -27.37
C GLU A 67 -4.69 -10.01 -27.83
N GLU A 68 -5.75 -10.39 -28.51
CA GLU A 68 -6.81 -9.44 -28.92
C GLU A 68 -7.78 -9.17 -27.79
N VAL A 69 -7.97 -10.15 -26.89
CA VAL A 69 -8.91 -10.10 -25.76
C VAL A 69 -8.25 -10.59 -24.48
N VAL A 70 -8.67 -9.99 -23.37
CA VAL A 70 -8.20 -10.27 -22.02
C VAL A 70 -9.33 -10.82 -21.18
N ASN A 71 -9.05 -11.87 -20.41
CA ASN A 71 -9.93 -12.26 -19.31
C ASN A 71 -9.68 -11.30 -18.12
N MET A 72 -10.48 -10.24 -18.07
CA MET A 72 -10.30 -9.19 -17.09
C MET A 72 -10.61 -9.65 -15.66
N CYS A 73 -11.50 -10.63 -15.48
CA CYS A 73 -11.76 -11.22 -14.15
C CYS A 73 -10.48 -11.81 -13.56
N LYS A 74 -9.75 -12.60 -14.35
CA LYS A 74 -8.48 -13.20 -13.94
C LYS A 74 -7.40 -12.14 -13.75
N ALA A 75 -7.24 -11.25 -14.70
CA ALA A 75 -6.24 -10.18 -14.63
C ALA A 75 -6.47 -9.23 -13.44
N TRP A 76 -7.72 -8.97 -13.08
CA TRP A 76 -8.11 -8.21 -11.90
C TRP A 76 -7.74 -8.93 -10.60
N ASP A 77 -8.01 -10.23 -10.52
CA ASP A 77 -7.65 -11.04 -9.35
C ASP A 77 -6.13 -11.10 -9.16
N ASP A 78 -5.38 -11.27 -10.24
CA ASP A 78 -3.92 -11.22 -10.22
C ASP A 78 -3.37 -9.83 -9.83
N HIS A 79 -4.03 -8.75 -10.26
CA HIS A 79 -3.70 -7.38 -9.85
C HIS A 79 -3.89 -7.18 -8.35
N LYS A 80 -5.02 -7.63 -7.78
CA LYS A 80 -5.26 -7.57 -6.34
C LYS A 80 -4.25 -8.38 -5.54
N LYS A 81 -3.96 -9.61 -5.96
CA LYS A 81 -2.95 -10.46 -5.32
C LYS A 81 -1.58 -9.82 -5.29
N ARG A 82 -1.15 -9.19 -6.40
CA ARG A 82 0.11 -8.42 -6.44
C ARG A 82 0.09 -7.26 -5.46
N GLY A 83 -0.97 -6.46 -5.43
CA GLY A 83 -1.11 -5.35 -4.49
C GLY A 83 -1.02 -5.78 -3.03
N ILE A 84 -1.67 -6.90 -2.67
CA ILE A 84 -1.57 -7.49 -1.33
C ILE A 84 -0.13 -7.93 -1.02
N GLN A 85 0.53 -8.61 -1.95
CA GLN A 85 1.90 -9.09 -1.80
C GLN A 85 2.88 -7.93 -1.61
N GLU A 86 2.76 -6.88 -2.43
CA GLU A 86 3.57 -5.67 -2.33
C GLU A 86 3.34 -4.95 -0.98
N GLY A 87 2.07 -4.84 -0.54
CA GLY A 87 1.71 -4.27 0.75
C GLY A 87 2.30 -5.04 1.93
N ILE A 88 2.24 -6.38 1.89
CA ILE A 88 2.85 -7.25 2.91
C ILE A 88 4.37 -7.06 2.93
N GLN A 89 5.01 -7.06 1.77
CA GLN A 89 6.46 -6.88 1.67
C GLN A 89 6.91 -5.52 2.20
N GLN A 90 6.20 -4.45 1.83
CA GLN A 90 6.46 -3.11 2.36
C GLN A 90 6.25 -3.04 3.87
N GLY A 91 5.17 -3.64 4.39
CA GLY A 91 4.89 -3.70 5.82
C GLY A 91 5.97 -4.46 6.61
N ILE A 92 6.44 -5.59 6.09
CA ILE A 92 7.54 -6.35 6.69
C ILE A 92 8.83 -5.50 6.71
N GLN A 93 9.17 -4.87 5.60
CA GLN A 93 10.37 -4.04 5.50
C GLN A 93 10.32 -2.85 6.47
N GLN A 94 9.18 -2.16 6.55
CA GLN A 94 8.98 -1.07 7.51
C GLN A 94 9.05 -1.58 8.96
N GLY A 95 8.43 -2.73 9.26
CA GLY A 95 8.46 -3.34 10.59
C GLY A 95 9.88 -3.72 11.02
N ILE A 96 10.67 -4.31 10.13
CA ILE A 96 12.08 -4.63 10.40
C ILE A 96 12.87 -3.34 10.68
N GLN A 97 12.71 -2.32 9.85
CA GLN A 97 13.43 -1.06 10.02
C GLN A 97 13.07 -0.36 11.34
N GLN A 98 11.78 -0.31 11.69
CA GLN A 98 11.33 0.23 12.97
C GLN A 98 11.85 -0.60 14.15
N GLY A 99 11.78 -1.93 14.07
CA GLY A 99 12.29 -2.84 15.11
C GLY A 99 13.79 -2.68 15.33
N MET A 100 14.57 -2.56 14.27
CA MET A 100 16.02 -2.31 14.36
C MET A 100 16.30 -0.95 15.02
N GLN A 101 15.56 0.08 14.67
CA GLN A 101 15.72 1.42 15.25
C GLN A 101 15.36 1.42 16.75
N GLN A 102 14.25 0.79 17.13
CA GLN A 102 13.85 0.64 18.52
C GLN A 102 14.88 -0.18 19.32
N GLY A 103 15.35 -1.32 18.78
CA GLY A 103 16.37 -2.13 19.40
C GLY A 103 17.66 -1.37 19.65
N ARG A 104 18.10 -0.56 18.67
CA ARG A 104 19.26 0.31 18.84
C ARG A 104 19.09 1.36 19.95
N CYS A 105 17.90 1.95 20.06
CA CYS A 105 17.62 2.87 21.16
C CYS A 105 17.69 2.17 22.52
N LEU A 106 17.06 1.01 22.66
CA LEU A 106 17.05 0.26 23.91
C LEU A 106 18.47 -0.19 24.33
N GLU A 107 19.30 -0.59 23.36
CA GLU A 107 20.71 -0.92 23.62
C GLU A 107 21.45 0.30 24.17
N VAL A 108 21.30 1.46 23.55
CA VAL A 108 21.92 2.71 24.00
C VAL A 108 21.44 3.10 25.38
N TYR A 109 20.15 2.94 25.67
CA TYR A 109 19.57 3.23 27.01
C TYR A 109 20.18 2.33 28.10
N SER A 110 20.36 1.04 27.79
CA SER A 110 21.04 0.10 28.70
C SER A 110 22.48 0.53 28.99
N LEU A 111 23.23 0.88 27.95
CA LEU A 111 24.62 1.32 28.09
C LEU A 111 24.77 2.60 28.93
N VAL A 112 23.81 3.53 28.79
CA VAL A 112 23.77 4.75 29.60
C VAL A 112 23.40 4.43 31.04
N GLN A 113 22.37 3.59 31.27
CA GLN A 113 21.97 3.18 32.62
C GLN A 113 23.10 2.47 33.36
N ASP A 114 23.88 1.63 32.66
CA ASP A 114 25.00 0.89 33.22
C ASP A 114 26.27 1.76 33.43
N GLY A 115 26.21 3.05 33.09
CA GLY A 115 27.32 3.99 33.21
C GLY A 115 28.46 3.75 32.22
N ILE A 116 28.23 2.94 31.20
CA ILE A 116 29.23 2.64 30.13
C ILE A 116 29.28 3.79 29.13
N LEU A 117 28.15 4.48 28.92
CA LEU A 117 28.00 5.57 27.96
C LEU A 117 27.43 6.83 28.65
N GLU A 118 28.05 7.96 28.39
CA GLU A 118 27.53 9.27 28.85
C GLU A 118 26.18 9.57 28.16
N PRO A 119 25.20 10.18 28.88
CA PRO A 119 23.88 10.49 28.33
C PRO A 119 23.93 11.35 27.05
N GLU A 120 24.83 12.34 26.99
CA GLU A 120 25.01 13.20 25.81
C GLU A 120 25.51 12.41 24.59
N VAL A 121 26.39 11.43 24.81
CA VAL A 121 26.89 10.54 23.76
C VAL A 121 25.82 9.58 23.32
N GLY A 122 25.00 9.08 24.25
CA GLY A 122 23.85 8.23 23.97
C GLY A 122 22.82 8.93 23.10
N ALA A 123 22.44 10.17 23.48
CA ALA A 123 21.50 11.00 22.74
C ALA A 123 21.97 11.25 21.29
N LYS A 124 23.27 11.57 21.10
CA LYS A 124 23.87 11.76 19.76
C LYS A 124 23.81 10.49 18.92
N ARG A 125 24.05 9.31 19.52
CA ARG A 125 24.02 8.01 18.80
C ARG A 125 22.66 7.66 18.23
N VAL A 126 21.59 8.10 18.89
CA VAL A 126 20.20 7.89 18.43
C VAL A 126 19.60 9.13 17.78
N SER A 127 20.40 10.18 17.54
CA SER A 127 20.00 11.42 16.88
C SER A 127 18.85 12.14 17.60
N MET A 128 18.89 12.16 18.93
CA MET A 128 17.93 12.86 19.79
C MET A 128 18.59 14.03 20.51
N SER A 129 17.79 15.01 20.93
CA SER A 129 18.23 15.98 21.92
C SER A 129 18.42 15.28 23.28
N LEU A 130 19.20 15.88 24.21
CA LEU A 130 19.41 15.28 25.52
C LEU A 130 18.10 15.16 26.31
N ASP A 131 17.23 16.17 26.24
CA ASP A 131 15.94 16.18 26.92
C ASP A 131 15.00 15.10 26.38
N ASP A 132 14.88 15.00 25.04
CA ASP A 132 14.07 13.97 24.40
C ASP A 132 14.59 12.55 24.69
N PHE A 133 15.92 12.42 24.77
CA PHE A 133 16.56 11.15 25.09
C PHE A 133 16.28 10.73 26.54
N ALA A 134 16.36 11.67 27.48
CA ALA A 134 16.05 11.45 28.88
C ALA A 134 14.59 11.02 29.08
N ASP A 135 13.67 11.71 28.45
CA ASP A 135 12.25 11.40 28.45
C ASP A 135 11.96 10.02 27.85
N ALA A 136 12.62 9.70 26.74
CA ALA A 136 12.45 8.42 26.05
C ALA A 136 13.01 7.26 26.89
N MET A 137 14.18 7.43 27.51
CA MET A 137 14.75 6.45 28.45
C MET A 137 13.78 6.16 29.60
N GLN A 138 13.24 7.21 30.23
CA GLN A 138 12.31 7.08 31.36
C GLN A 138 11.03 6.36 30.94
N LYS A 139 10.44 6.74 29.78
CA LYS A 139 9.25 6.07 29.22
C LYS A 139 9.49 4.60 28.90
N ALA A 140 10.71 4.24 28.51
CA ALA A 140 11.12 2.87 28.25
C ALA A 140 11.50 2.08 29.53
N GLY A 141 11.41 2.71 30.72
CA GLY A 141 11.70 2.08 32.02
C GLY A 141 13.17 2.07 32.43
N TYR A 142 14.03 2.81 31.71
CA TYR A 142 15.45 2.94 32.05
C TYR A 142 15.68 4.17 32.95
N LYS A 143 16.72 4.12 33.77
CA LYS A 143 17.12 5.21 34.66
C LYS A 143 18.37 5.90 34.15
N ILE A 144 18.37 7.23 34.17
CA ILE A 144 19.58 7.99 33.94
C ILE A 144 20.41 7.93 35.22
N PRO A 145 21.72 7.55 35.16
CA PRO A 145 22.59 7.63 36.33
C PRO A 145 22.65 9.05 36.83
N GLU A 146 22.43 9.24 38.14
CA GLU A 146 22.70 10.55 38.76
C GLU A 146 24.19 10.83 38.57
N LEU A 147 24.52 11.96 37.94
CA LEU A 147 25.88 12.46 37.85
C LEU A 147 26.31 12.82 39.28
N VAL A 148 27.14 11.98 39.84
CA VAL A 148 27.74 12.19 41.16
C VAL A 148 28.85 13.23 41.05
#